data_47324203a2f0318781b0a9efb7cf106c
#
_entry.id   47324203a2f0318781b0a9efb7cf106c
#
_cell.length_a   1.000
_cell.length_b   1.000
_cell.length_c   1.000
_cell.angle_alpha   90.00
_cell.angle_beta   90.00
_cell.angle_gamma   90.00
#
_symmetry.space_group_name_H-M   'P 1'
#
loop_
_entity.id
_entity.type
_entity.pdbx_description
1 polymer ?
#
loop_
_entity_poly.entity_id
_entity_poly.type
_entity_poly.pdbx_seq_one_letter_code
_entity_poly.pdbx_strand_id
1 'polypeptide(L)'
;MKGNNIMKINAEQRELLNNILANKEFLAEFLKATTENKHKEVPDLNIGDTITIADITWRKFKEDENGNSYMLADDVVEESNFGDTNDWRDSPIRKNLSVLVEKIKEEIGDRIVPIEVNLFSHDGLDDYGTCEDLVSILTYDLYRNNRKNIKQIDSWFWLATPDSTPSGCGSSYVRYVGSDGDVGCSWYDSCGAVRPFFILRNTEGVSNL
;
A
#
# COMPACT_ATOMS: atom_id res chain seq x y z
N MET A 1 -27.05 -0.92 -30.42
CA MET A 1 -26.91 0.54 -30.55
C MET A 1 -27.11 1.15 -29.17
N LYS A 2 -26.05 1.59 -28.52
CA LYS A 2 -26.12 2.32 -27.24
C LYS A 2 -26.17 3.80 -27.57
N GLY A 3 -27.33 4.44 -27.33
CA GLY A 3 -27.50 5.88 -27.56
C GLY A 3 -26.64 6.67 -26.58
N ASN A 4 -25.75 7.53 -27.11
CA ASN A 4 -25.07 8.56 -26.36
C ASN A 4 -26.09 9.54 -25.80
N ASN A 5 -26.33 9.47 -24.51
CA ASN A 5 -27.18 10.43 -23.80
C ASN A 5 -26.36 11.73 -23.61
N ILE A 6 -26.30 12.56 -24.65
CA ILE A 6 -25.70 13.89 -24.58
C ILE A 6 -26.65 14.74 -23.74
N MET A 7 -26.21 15.07 -22.52
CA MET A 7 -26.94 15.95 -21.61
C MET A 7 -27.11 17.32 -22.28
N LYS A 8 -28.35 17.68 -22.66
CA LYS A 8 -28.66 18.99 -23.26
C LYS A 8 -28.69 20.04 -22.14
N ILE A 9 -27.64 20.83 -22.05
CA ILE A 9 -27.58 22.00 -21.15
C ILE A 9 -28.43 23.14 -21.74
N ASN A 10 -29.19 23.84 -20.89
CA ASN A 10 -29.98 25.00 -21.29
C ASN A 10 -29.12 26.26 -21.50
N ALA A 11 -29.74 27.37 -21.95
CA ALA A 11 -29.02 28.61 -22.28
C ALA A 11 -28.34 29.21 -21.02
N GLU A 12 -29.00 29.21 -19.88
CA GLU A 12 -28.45 29.72 -18.61
C GLU A 12 -27.26 28.88 -18.14
N GLN A 13 -27.35 27.57 -18.25
CA GLN A 13 -26.24 26.65 -17.93
C GLN A 13 -25.04 26.85 -18.84
N ARG A 14 -25.27 27.16 -20.14
CA ARG A 14 -24.18 27.48 -21.08
C ARG A 14 -23.51 28.81 -20.74
N GLU A 15 -24.29 29.83 -20.38
CA GLU A 15 -23.74 31.13 -19.98
C GLU A 15 -22.92 31.03 -18.70
N LEU A 16 -23.42 30.29 -17.70
CA LEU A 16 -22.68 29.99 -16.47
C LEU A 16 -21.36 29.24 -16.75
N LEU A 17 -21.42 28.24 -17.62
CA LEU A 17 -20.23 27.47 -18.01
C LEU A 17 -19.19 28.34 -18.72
N ASN A 18 -19.63 29.23 -19.61
CA ASN A 18 -18.77 30.16 -20.33
C ASN A 18 -18.13 31.17 -19.39
N ASN A 19 -18.87 31.67 -18.39
CA ASN A 19 -18.35 32.59 -17.37
C ASN A 19 -17.33 31.90 -16.45
N ILE A 20 -17.55 30.65 -16.09
CA ILE A 20 -16.59 29.84 -15.30
C ILE A 20 -15.32 29.60 -16.12
N LEU A 21 -15.44 29.23 -17.41
CA LEU A 21 -14.30 28.96 -18.30
C LEU A 21 -13.49 30.23 -18.64
N ALA A 22 -14.14 31.40 -18.67
CA ALA A 22 -13.47 32.69 -18.94
C ALA A 22 -12.64 33.18 -17.74
N ASN A 23 -12.98 32.76 -16.52
CA ASN A 23 -12.26 33.12 -15.31
C ASN A 23 -11.30 32.00 -14.88
N LYS A 24 -10.09 32.00 -15.45
CA LYS A 24 -9.07 30.98 -15.13
C LYS A 24 -8.66 30.92 -13.67
N GLU A 25 -8.65 32.06 -12.97
CA GLU A 25 -8.31 32.11 -11.55
C GLU A 25 -9.44 31.48 -10.71
N PHE A 26 -10.69 31.82 -10.99
CA PHE A 26 -11.85 31.22 -10.33
C PHE A 26 -11.94 29.71 -10.60
N LEU A 27 -11.65 29.27 -11.84
CA LEU A 27 -11.64 27.85 -12.19
C LEU A 27 -10.55 27.10 -11.43
N ALA A 28 -9.35 27.68 -11.32
CA ALA A 28 -8.24 27.10 -10.57
C ALA A 28 -8.57 27.01 -9.07
N GLU A 29 -9.17 28.07 -8.49
CA GLU A 29 -9.60 28.12 -7.11
C GLU A 29 -10.77 27.15 -6.83
N PHE A 30 -11.75 27.07 -7.73
CA PHE A 30 -12.86 26.13 -7.66
C PHE A 30 -12.38 24.68 -7.78
N LEU A 31 -11.48 24.38 -8.69
CA LEU A 31 -10.87 23.05 -8.83
C LEU A 31 -10.03 22.70 -7.60
N LYS A 32 -9.27 23.65 -7.07
CA LYS A 32 -8.52 23.49 -5.82
C LYS A 32 -9.44 23.20 -4.64
N ALA A 33 -10.49 23.99 -4.44
CA ALA A 33 -11.48 23.80 -3.37
C ALA A 33 -12.25 22.47 -3.49
N THR A 34 -12.55 22.01 -4.72
CA THR A 34 -13.22 20.72 -4.94
C THR A 34 -12.30 19.51 -4.80
N THR A 35 -10.99 19.68 -4.99
CA THR A 35 -9.99 18.63 -4.75
C THR A 35 -9.53 18.58 -3.30
N GLU A 36 -9.36 19.72 -2.63
CA GLU A 36 -8.94 19.79 -1.23
C GLU A 36 -9.99 19.20 -0.25
N ASN A 37 -11.28 19.24 -0.60
CA ASN A 37 -12.36 18.69 0.25
C ASN A 37 -12.67 17.19 0.01
N LYS A 38 -11.93 16.51 -0.87
CA LYS A 38 -12.26 15.12 -1.27
C LYS A 38 -11.50 14.07 -0.45
N HIS A 39 -10.42 14.44 0.17
CA HIS A 39 -9.57 13.47 0.86
C HIS A 39 -9.77 13.52 2.38
N LYS A 40 -9.76 12.35 2.98
CA LYS A 40 -9.83 12.16 4.42
C LYS A 40 -8.63 12.81 5.10
N GLU A 41 -8.88 13.62 6.11
CA GLU A 41 -7.83 14.08 7.00
C GLU A 41 -7.26 12.87 7.77
N VAL A 42 -5.96 12.72 7.74
CA VAL A 42 -5.25 11.72 8.53
C VAL A 42 -4.61 12.43 9.69
N PRO A 43 -5.00 12.09 10.94
CA PRO A 43 -4.42 12.70 12.13
C PRO A 43 -2.94 12.30 12.25
N ASP A 44 -2.19 13.04 13.06
CA ASP A 44 -0.88 12.58 13.50
C ASP A 44 -1.04 11.31 14.35
N LEU A 45 -0.29 10.27 14.00
CA LEU A 45 -0.39 8.95 14.61
C LEU A 45 0.90 8.63 15.37
N ASN A 46 0.79 8.12 16.59
CA ASN A 46 1.89 7.50 17.30
C ASN A 46 2.05 6.04 16.89
N ILE A 47 3.22 5.44 17.16
CA ILE A 47 3.42 3.99 16.98
C ILE A 47 2.40 3.24 17.84
N GLY A 48 1.65 2.35 17.20
CA GLY A 48 0.56 1.58 17.81
C GLY A 48 -0.84 2.14 17.55
N ASP A 49 -0.98 3.41 17.13
CA ASP A 49 -2.27 3.98 16.76
C ASP A 49 -2.80 3.37 15.45
N THR A 50 -4.11 3.43 15.28
CA THR A 50 -4.79 2.85 14.11
C THR A 50 -5.66 3.88 13.38
N ILE A 51 -5.82 3.68 12.07
CA ILE A 51 -6.75 4.42 11.22
C ILE A 51 -7.39 3.46 10.22
N THR A 52 -8.66 3.71 9.84
CA THR A 52 -9.32 2.94 8.79
C THR A 52 -9.24 3.69 7.47
N ILE A 53 -8.68 3.06 6.42
CA ILE A 53 -8.57 3.58 5.05
C ILE A 53 -8.90 2.42 4.11
N ALA A 54 -9.72 2.65 3.09
CA ALA A 54 -10.17 1.63 2.13
C ALA A 54 -10.79 0.40 2.83
N ASP A 55 -11.62 0.64 3.85
CA ASP A 55 -12.28 -0.38 4.69
C ASP A 55 -11.33 -1.32 5.45
N ILE A 56 -10.03 -1.02 5.48
CA ILE A 56 -9.01 -1.77 6.22
C ILE A 56 -8.53 -0.92 7.39
N THR A 57 -8.40 -1.54 8.56
CA THR A 57 -7.75 -0.91 9.73
C THR A 57 -6.24 -1.09 9.61
N TRP A 58 -5.53 0.02 9.62
CA TRP A 58 -4.08 0.10 9.53
C TRP A 58 -3.48 0.56 10.85
N ARG A 59 -2.39 -0.08 11.26
CA ARG A 59 -1.65 0.28 12.48
C ARG A 59 -0.29 0.87 12.11
N LYS A 60 0.07 2.02 12.67
CA LYS A 60 1.44 2.55 12.57
C LYS A 60 2.40 1.70 13.37
N PHE A 61 3.41 1.13 12.71
CA PHE A 61 4.43 0.30 13.37
C PHE A 61 5.84 0.89 13.30
N LYS A 62 6.06 1.86 12.40
CA LYS A 62 7.35 2.52 12.22
C LYS A 62 7.14 3.94 11.70
N GLU A 63 8.11 4.81 11.97
CA GLU A 63 8.29 6.11 11.36
C GLU A 63 9.69 6.19 10.76
N ASP A 64 9.85 6.81 9.60
CA ASP A 64 11.16 7.07 9.02
C ASP A 64 11.70 8.45 9.43
N GLU A 65 12.91 8.78 8.97
CA GLU A 65 13.59 10.05 9.25
C GLU A 65 12.89 11.28 8.66
N ASN A 66 12.00 11.09 7.69
CA ASN A 66 11.18 12.15 7.08
C ASN A 66 9.81 12.28 7.79
N GLY A 67 9.57 11.52 8.84
CA GLY A 67 8.30 11.47 9.56
C GLY A 67 7.21 10.67 8.84
N ASN A 68 7.51 9.96 7.74
CA ASN A 68 6.53 9.13 7.06
C ASN A 68 6.15 7.92 7.92
N SER A 69 4.85 7.60 7.95
CA SER A 69 4.30 6.53 8.78
C SER A 69 4.17 5.23 8.00
N TYR A 70 4.77 4.16 8.50
CA TYR A 70 4.60 2.81 7.95
C TYR A 70 3.37 2.17 8.58
N MET A 71 2.37 1.91 7.74
CA MET A 71 1.03 1.49 8.12
C MET A 71 0.82 0.04 7.72
N LEU A 72 0.75 -0.87 8.70
CA LEU A 72 0.49 -2.30 8.48
C LEU A 72 -0.98 -2.60 8.75
N ALA A 73 -1.61 -3.41 7.91
CA ALA A 73 -2.95 -3.92 8.17
C ALA A 73 -3.01 -4.56 9.56
N ASP A 74 -3.98 -4.18 10.38
CA ASP A 74 -4.08 -4.62 11.78
C ASP A 74 -4.44 -6.10 11.92
N ASP A 75 -5.03 -6.67 10.87
CA ASP A 75 -5.42 -8.07 10.77
C ASP A 75 -5.24 -8.59 9.34
N VAL A 76 -5.62 -9.85 9.10
CA VAL A 76 -5.62 -10.49 7.78
C VAL A 76 -6.55 -9.77 6.82
N VAL A 77 -6.05 -9.45 5.61
CA VAL A 77 -6.87 -8.83 4.56
C VAL A 77 -7.42 -9.89 3.61
N GLU A 78 -6.63 -10.88 3.28
CA GLU A 78 -7.03 -12.04 2.48
C GLU A 78 -6.16 -13.26 2.82
N GLU A 79 -6.56 -14.44 2.37
CA GLU A 79 -5.72 -15.64 2.36
C GLU A 79 -5.44 -16.03 0.92
N SER A 80 -4.16 -16.34 0.61
CA SER A 80 -3.73 -16.68 -0.74
C SER A 80 -2.49 -17.55 -0.72
N ASN A 81 -2.28 -18.31 -1.80
CA ASN A 81 -0.96 -18.81 -2.09
C ASN A 81 -0.04 -17.66 -2.52
N PHE A 82 1.27 -17.85 -2.34
CA PHE A 82 2.24 -16.83 -2.72
C PHE A 82 2.39 -16.70 -4.24
N GLY A 83 2.26 -17.81 -4.97
CA GLY A 83 2.34 -17.87 -6.43
C GLY A 83 2.83 -19.21 -6.96
N ASP A 84 3.45 -19.19 -8.12
CA ASP A 84 4.07 -20.35 -8.78
C ASP A 84 5.59 -20.43 -8.52
N THR A 85 6.13 -19.39 -7.88
CA THR A 85 7.53 -19.28 -7.45
C THR A 85 7.60 -18.47 -6.16
N ASN A 86 8.78 -18.39 -5.54
CA ASN A 86 9.01 -17.52 -4.39
C ASN A 86 9.48 -16.11 -4.75
N ASP A 87 9.38 -15.72 -6.03
CA ASP A 87 9.68 -14.36 -6.50
C ASP A 87 8.48 -13.45 -6.29
N TRP A 88 8.61 -12.47 -5.40
CA TRP A 88 7.57 -11.48 -5.12
C TRP A 88 7.10 -10.72 -6.36
N ARG A 89 8.00 -10.47 -7.31
CA ARG A 89 7.68 -9.71 -8.53
C ARG A 89 6.59 -10.36 -9.37
N ASP A 90 6.51 -11.70 -9.33
CA ASP A 90 5.56 -12.52 -10.08
C ASP A 90 4.34 -12.94 -9.26
N SER A 91 4.34 -12.68 -7.95
CA SER A 91 3.28 -13.09 -7.04
C SER A 91 1.90 -12.51 -7.43
N PRO A 92 0.84 -13.35 -7.45
CA PRO A 92 -0.53 -12.87 -7.59
C PRO A 92 -0.96 -11.95 -6.43
N ILE A 93 -0.42 -12.14 -5.23
CA ILE A 93 -0.64 -11.24 -4.08
C ILE A 93 -0.25 -9.81 -4.47
N ARG A 94 0.95 -9.61 -5.02
CA ARG A 94 1.43 -8.29 -5.46
C ARG A 94 0.48 -7.64 -6.49
N LYS A 95 -0.04 -8.44 -7.43
CA LYS A 95 -1.00 -7.97 -8.44
C LYS A 95 -2.33 -7.55 -7.81
N ASN A 96 -2.84 -8.32 -6.84
CA ASN A 96 -4.06 -7.99 -6.12
C ASN A 96 -3.90 -6.71 -5.28
N LEU A 97 -2.75 -6.54 -4.63
CA LEU A 97 -2.48 -5.33 -3.83
C LEU A 97 -2.40 -4.06 -4.67
N SER A 98 -2.08 -4.14 -5.97
CA SER A 98 -2.11 -2.99 -6.86
C SER A 98 -3.52 -2.37 -6.99
N VAL A 99 -4.57 -3.18 -6.87
CA VAL A 99 -5.97 -2.68 -6.88
C VAL A 99 -6.29 -1.93 -5.58
N LEU A 100 -5.69 -2.33 -4.45
CA LEU A 100 -5.87 -1.65 -3.17
C LEU A 100 -5.28 -0.24 -3.18
N VAL A 101 -4.21 0.00 -3.96
CA VAL A 101 -3.60 1.33 -4.12
C VAL A 101 -4.62 2.38 -4.56
N GLU A 102 -5.45 2.06 -5.56
CA GLU A 102 -6.44 3.01 -6.07
C GLU A 102 -7.49 3.36 -5.01
N LYS A 103 -7.96 2.39 -4.24
CA LYS A 103 -8.90 2.62 -3.13
C LYS A 103 -8.30 3.50 -2.03
N ILE A 104 -7.03 3.28 -1.69
CA ILE A 104 -6.34 4.11 -0.70
C ILE A 104 -6.20 5.54 -1.24
N LYS A 105 -5.80 5.71 -2.50
CA LYS A 105 -5.67 7.04 -3.14
C LYS A 105 -7.01 7.79 -3.23
N GLU A 106 -8.11 7.09 -3.43
CA GLU A 106 -9.45 7.70 -3.42
C GLU A 106 -9.77 8.38 -2.09
N GLU A 107 -9.30 7.82 -0.96
CA GLU A 107 -9.56 8.37 0.37
C GLU A 107 -8.52 9.40 0.82
N ILE A 108 -7.23 9.18 0.57
CA ILE A 108 -6.15 10.00 1.13
C ILE A 108 -5.33 10.76 0.07
N GLY A 109 -5.68 10.66 -1.22
CA GLY A 109 -4.94 11.28 -2.32
C GLY A 109 -3.55 10.67 -2.54
N ASP A 110 -2.67 11.45 -3.14
CA ASP A 110 -1.30 11.02 -3.47
C ASP A 110 -0.36 11.07 -2.26
N ARG A 111 -0.82 10.60 -1.10
CA ARG A 111 -0.04 10.55 0.14
C ARG A 111 0.69 9.21 0.34
N ILE A 112 0.64 8.31 -0.63
CA ILE A 112 1.38 7.06 -0.57
C ILE A 112 2.81 7.31 -1.09
N VAL A 113 3.80 6.87 -0.31
CA VAL A 113 5.22 6.91 -0.70
C VAL A 113 5.60 5.59 -1.32
N PRO A 114 6.33 5.57 -2.47
CA PRO A 114 6.88 4.35 -3.03
C PRO A 114 7.78 3.60 -2.05
N ILE A 115 7.71 2.27 -2.08
CA ILE A 115 8.45 1.33 -1.24
C ILE A 115 9.45 0.62 -2.13
N GLU A 116 10.75 0.77 -1.87
CA GLU A 116 11.74 -0.15 -2.41
C GLU A 116 11.69 -1.45 -1.60
N VAL A 117 11.26 -2.53 -2.27
CA VAL A 117 11.19 -3.87 -1.67
C VAL A 117 12.46 -4.62 -2.01
N ASN A 118 13.29 -4.85 -1.02
CA ASN A 118 14.49 -5.68 -1.16
C ASN A 118 14.10 -7.16 -1.12
N LEU A 119 14.45 -7.90 -2.19
CA LEU A 119 14.12 -9.31 -2.40
C LEU A 119 15.32 -10.23 -2.19
N PHE A 120 16.34 -9.77 -1.47
CA PHE A 120 17.42 -10.65 -1.03
C PHE A 120 16.81 -11.79 -0.23
N SER A 121 17.24 -13.01 -0.58
CA SER A 121 16.78 -14.19 0.11
C SER A 121 17.28 -14.23 1.55
N HIS A 122 16.63 -15.06 2.37
CA HIS A 122 17.04 -15.22 3.76
C HIS A 122 18.46 -15.73 3.92
N ASP A 123 18.97 -16.53 2.98
CA ASP A 123 20.35 -17.01 2.90
C ASP A 123 21.32 -16.05 2.19
N GLY A 124 20.87 -14.85 1.78
CA GLY A 124 21.71 -13.74 1.33
C GLY A 124 21.99 -13.67 -0.17
N LEU A 125 21.22 -14.39 -0.99
CA LEU A 125 21.32 -14.33 -2.45
C LEU A 125 20.47 -13.18 -3.01
N ASP A 126 20.92 -12.57 -4.12
CA ASP A 126 20.34 -11.35 -4.71
C ASP A 126 19.74 -11.56 -6.11
N ASP A 127 19.45 -12.80 -6.52
CA ASP A 127 18.94 -13.13 -7.85
C ASP A 127 17.71 -12.29 -8.27
N TYR A 128 16.90 -11.88 -7.30
CA TYR A 128 15.67 -11.11 -7.54
C TYR A 128 15.86 -9.60 -7.39
N GLY A 129 16.97 -9.16 -6.78
CA GLY A 129 17.29 -7.74 -6.60
C GLY A 129 16.27 -6.98 -5.80
N THR A 130 15.74 -5.89 -6.37
CA THR A 130 14.71 -5.04 -5.75
C THR A 130 13.54 -4.81 -6.71
N CYS A 131 12.37 -4.40 -6.16
CA CYS A 131 11.28 -3.85 -6.95
C CYS A 131 10.64 -2.67 -6.20
N GLU A 132 9.82 -1.89 -6.89
CA GLU A 132 9.09 -0.77 -6.31
C GLU A 132 7.60 -1.08 -6.23
N ASP A 133 7.00 -0.84 -5.08
CA ASP A 133 5.57 -1.00 -4.80
C ASP A 133 5.01 0.24 -4.09
N LEU A 134 3.70 0.47 -4.18
CA LEU A 134 2.99 1.45 -3.35
C LEU A 134 2.32 0.79 -2.14
N VAL A 135 1.90 -0.46 -2.30
CA VAL A 135 1.41 -1.35 -1.24
C VAL A 135 2.12 -2.68 -1.39
N SER A 136 2.72 -3.19 -0.34
CA SER A 136 3.49 -4.44 -0.32
C SER A 136 3.18 -5.26 0.92
N ILE A 137 3.78 -6.44 1.07
CA ILE A 137 3.87 -7.16 2.34
C ILE A 137 5.26 -6.97 2.96
N LEU A 138 5.39 -7.20 4.25
CA LEU A 138 6.66 -7.00 4.96
C LEU A 138 7.77 -7.89 4.39
N THR A 139 8.99 -7.37 4.33
CA THR A 139 10.20 -8.20 4.19
C THR A 139 10.62 -8.74 5.56
N TYR A 140 11.46 -9.78 5.58
CA TYR A 140 12.01 -10.32 6.81
C TYR A 140 12.77 -9.26 7.61
N ASP A 141 13.57 -8.43 6.95
CA ASP A 141 14.33 -7.37 7.59
C ASP A 141 13.44 -6.30 8.19
N LEU A 142 12.40 -5.89 7.47
CA LEU A 142 11.44 -4.91 7.98
C LEU A 142 10.68 -5.46 9.18
N TYR A 143 10.27 -6.74 9.15
CA TYR A 143 9.65 -7.40 10.28
C TYR A 143 10.58 -7.48 11.50
N ARG A 144 11.77 -8.10 11.37
CA ARG A 144 12.67 -8.34 12.50
C ARG A 144 13.13 -7.06 13.19
N ASN A 145 13.35 -5.99 12.41
CA ASN A 145 13.80 -4.71 12.94
C ASN A 145 12.68 -3.96 13.69
N ASN A 146 11.42 -4.29 13.43
CA ASN A 146 10.25 -3.63 14.02
C ASN A 146 9.34 -4.58 14.81
N ARG A 147 9.74 -5.84 15.06
CA ARG A 147 8.94 -6.91 15.69
C ARG A 147 8.18 -6.44 16.94
N LYS A 148 8.80 -5.63 17.79
CA LYS A 148 8.21 -5.13 19.04
C LYS A 148 6.99 -4.22 18.84
N ASN A 149 6.88 -3.58 17.66
CA ASN A 149 5.81 -2.65 17.31
C ASN A 149 4.75 -3.31 16.42
N ILE A 150 4.98 -4.55 15.97
CA ILE A 150 4.07 -5.29 15.11
C ILE A 150 3.19 -6.19 15.99
N LYS A 151 1.88 -5.88 16.00
CA LYS A 151 0.87 -6.71 16.67
C LYS A 151 0.86 -8.10 16.06
N GLN A 152 0.94 -9.15 16.87
CA GLN A 152 0.72 -10.51 16.41
C GLN A 152 -0.77 -10.74 16.14
N ILE A 153 -1.07 -11.67 15.25
CA ILE A 153 -2.43 -12.08 14.86
C ILE A 153 -2.55 -13.60 15.02
N ASP A 154 -3.78 -14.12 15.09
CA ASP A 154 -4.05 -15.55 15.30
C ASP A 154 -3.80 -16.42 14.04
N SER A 155 -3.08 -15.89 13.06
CA SER A 155 -2.72 -16.58 11.82
C SER A 155 -1.26 -16.34 11.47
N TRP A 156 -0.66 -17.22 10.68
CA TRP A 156 0.62 -16.96 10.06
C TRP A 156 0.44 -16.15 8.77
N PHE A 157 1.39 -15.28 8.43
CA PHE A 157 1.30 -14.42 7.26
C PHE A 157 2.61 -14.37 6.46
N TRP A 158 2.46 -14.21 5.14
CA TRP A 158 3.57 -14.14 4.20
C TRP A 158 4.46 -12.92 4.41
N LEU A 159 5.77 -13.13 4.17
CA LEU A 159 6.76 -12.08 3.92
C LEU A 159 7.13 -12.07 2.44
N ALA A 160 7.58 -10.93 1.90
CA ALA A 160 8.06 -10.83 0.52
C ALA A 160 9.44 -11.48 0.31
N THR A 161 10.09 -11.94 1.38
CA THR A 161 11.44 -12.49 1.36
C THR A 161 11.45 -13.97 0.97
N PRO A 162 12.13 -14.37 -0.11
CA PRO A 162 12.36 -15.77 -0.44
C PRO A 162 13.28 -16.43 0.60
N ASP A 163 13.09 -17.71 0.86
CA ASP A 163 14.00 -18.48 1.74
C ASP A 163 15.38 -18.64 1.10
N SER A 164 15.39 -19.00 -0.18
CA SER A 164 16.55 -19.09 -1.07
C SER A 164 16.13 -18.70 -2.49
N THR A 165 17.04 -18.77 -3.46
CA THR A 165 16.79 -18.45 -4.86
C THR A 165 17.35 -19.55 -5.77
N PRO A 166 17.12 -19.50 -7.10
CA PRO A 166 17.65 -20.50 -8.02
C PRO A 166 19.17 -20.73 -7.95
N SER A 167 19.95 -19.72 -7.59
CA SER A 167 21.41 -19.85 -7.40
C SER A 167 21.79 -20.59 -6.12
N GLY A 168 20.86 -20.81 -5.22
CA GLY A 168 21.04 -21.53 -3.95
C GLY A 168 20.23 -22.82 -3.86
N CYS A 169 19.39 -22.92 -2.81
CA CYS A 169 18.58 -24.10 -2.54
C CYS A 169 17.29 -24.18 -3.37
N GLY A 170 17.04 -23.23 -4.28
CA GLY A 170 15.90 -23.20 -5.19
C GLY A 170 14.83 -22.18 -4.80
N SER A 171 13.78 -22.12 -5.63
CA SER A 171 12.75 -21.06 -5.59
C SER A 171 11.40 -21.54 -5.04
N SER A 172 11.40 -22.50 -4.12
CA SER A 172 10.16 -23.15 -3.66
C SER A 172 9.61 -22.61 -2.35
N TYR A 173 10.45 -22.01 -1.51
CA TYR A 173 10.07 -21.61 -0.16
C TYR A 173 10.10 -20.09 0.00
N VAL A 174 9.09 -19.58 0.72
CA VAL A 174 8.92 -18.18 1.08
C VAL A 174 8.91 -18.06 2.59
N ARG A 175 9.49 -16.98 3.12
CA ARG A 175 9.45 -16.70 4.56
C ARG A 175 8.05 -16.29 5.00
N TYR A 176 7.68 -16.66 6.22
CA TYR A 176 6.43 -16.23 6.87
C TYR A 176 6.67 -15.90 8.34
N VAL A 177 5.71 -15.22 8.95
CA VAL A 177 5.64 -15.00 10.41
C VAL A 177 4.50 -15.85 10.97
N GLY A 178 4.79 -16.66 11.99
CA GLY A 178 3.80 -17.45 12.70
C GLY A 178 2.95 -16.60 13.67
N SER A 179 1.87 -17.17 14.18
CA SER A 179 1.00 -16.52 15.16
C SER A 179 1.69 -16.20 16.51
N ASP A 180 2.77 -16.91 16.82
CA ASP A 180 3.66 -16.66 17.95
C ASP A 180 4.75 -15.61 17.67
N GLY A 181 4.82 -15.13 16.41
CA GLY A 181 5.81 -14.18 15.93
C GLY A 181 7.14 -14.82 15.54
N ASP A 182 7.26 -16.13 15.55
CA ASP A 182 8.44 -16.81 15.02
C ASP A 182 8.43 -16.83 13.50
N VAL A 183 9.62 -16.88 12.91
CA VAL A 183 9.78 -16.81 11.44
C VAL A 183 10.14 -18.18 10.91
N GLY A 184 9.31 -18.70 10.02
CA GLY A 184 9.53 -19.95 9.29
C GLY A 184 9.60 -19.75 7.78
N CYS A 185 9.60 -20.86 7.04
CA CYS A 185 9.38 -20.86 5.59
C CYS A 185 8.30 -21.90 5.22
N SER A 186 7.56 -21.61 4.16
CA SER A 186 6.54 -22.51 3.59
C SER A 186 6.65 -22.54 2.08
N TRP A 187 6.10 -23.58 1.47
CA TRP A 187 6.00 -23.66 0.03
C TRP A 187 5.16 -22.52 -0.54
N TYR A 188 5.57 -21.96 -1.68
CA TYR A 188 4.89 -20.84 -2.34
C TYR A 188 3.41 -21.13 -2.68
N ASP A 189 3.03 -22.39 -2.85
CA ASP A 189 1.65 -22.83 -3.13
C ASP A 189 0.80 -23.08 -1.88
N SER A 190 1.38 -22.93 -0.67
CA SER A 190 0.61 -22.97 0.58
C SER A 190 -0.32 -21.78 0.68
N CYS A 191 -1.49 -21.98 1.32
CA CYS A 191 -2.43 -20.90 1.58
C CYS A 191 -2.03 -20.21 2.89
N GLY A 192 -1.63 -18.94 2.82
CA GLY A 192 -1.24 -18.12 3.96
C GLY A 192 -1.94 -16.77 3.99
N ALA A 193 -1.99 -16.15 5.16
CA ALA A 193 -2.58 -14.84 5.30
C ALA A 193 -1.74 -13.76 4.62
N VAL A 194 -2.42 -12.80 4.00
CA VAL A 194 -1.84 -11.60 3.42
C VAL A 194 -2.11 -10.42 4.34
N ARG A 195 -1.03 -9.78 4.78
CA ARG A 195 -1.04 -8.64 5.67
C ARG A 195 -0.24 -7.51 5.06
N PRO A 196 -0.87 -6.66 4.23
CA PRO A 196 -0.19 -5.61 3.49
C PRO A 196 0.22 -4.44 4.37
N PHE A 197 1.19 -3.65 3.87
CA PHE A 197 1.53 -2.35 4.43
C PHE A 197 1.73 -1.33 3.31
N PHE A 198 1.62 -0.05 3.66
CA PHE A 198 2.01 1.07 2.82
C PHE A 198 2.72 2.15 3.65
N ILE A 199 3.36 3.10 2.98
CA ILE A 199 3.99 4.25 3.64
C ILE A 199 3.14 5.48 3.39
N LEU A 200 2.62 6.07 4.47
CA LEU A 200 1.85 7.29 4.46
C LEU A 200 2.79 8.49 4.60
N ARG A 201 2.75 9.40 3.62
CA ARG A 201 3.56 10.62 3.64
C ARG A 201 3.16 11.54 4.79
N ASN A 202 4.15 12.05 5.53
CA ASN A 202 3.96 13.15 6.45
C ASN A 202 3.62 14.43 5.69
N THR A 203 2.59 15.13 6.14
CA THR A 203 2.18 16.44 5.58
C THR A 203 2.66 17.64 6.40
N GLU A 204 3.28 17.41 7.54
CA GLU A 204 3.92 18.48 8.31
C GLU A 204 5.21 18.93 7.62
N GLY A 205 5.16 20.00 6.86
CA GLY A 205 6.29 20.60 6.14
C GLY A 205 5.95 21.16 4.75
N VAL A 206 4.75 20.92 4.24
CA VAL A 206 4.30 21.46 2.94
C VAL A 206 3.55 22.81 3.09
N SER A 207 3.37 23.29 4.31
CA SER A 207 2.82 24.61 4.57
C SER A 207 3.96 25.62 4.55
N ASN A 208 4.11 26.35 3.46
CA ASN A 208 4.98 27.51 3.19
C ASN A 208 6.15 27.24 2.22
N LEU A 209 5.80 27.12 0.95
CA LEU A 209 6.62 27.69 -0.14
C LEU A 209 5.70 28.43 -1.12
#